data_6650ffeb75a001d7b863fe92149ddacb
#
_entry.id   6650ffeb75a001d7b863fe92149ddacb
#
_cell.length_a   1.000
_cell.length_b   1.000
_cell.length_c   1.000
_cell.angle_alpha   90.00
_cell.angle_beta   90.00
_cell.angle_gamma   90.00
#
_symmetry.space_group_name_H-M   'P 1'
#
loop_
_entity.id
_entity.type
_entity.pdbx_description
1 polymer ?
#
loop_
_entity_poly.entity_id
_entity_poly.type
_entity_poly.pdbx_seq_one_letter_code
_entity_poly.pdbx_strand_id
1 'polypeptide(L)'
;MKPRKFTLLSFSGIDGAGKSSQIEALLSQLEHCRRGCALYSFWDDVVAFSRYRERLSLRWFKGESGIGRPDRPVARRDKNVTSWYMLWIRLFLYACDSFHLSAVVWRAGQDSEFVVFDRYIYDELANLPLQYWPVRVYVRLLLCLIPKPDVAFLLDARPEDAVARKPEYPLEFVRRNRDAYLAIATFAGMSVLPPASLVETTQSVRTALSTLNRKAECEALSGPRAFPASSATTPGG
;
A
#
# COMPACT_ATOMS: atom_id res chain seq x y z
N MET A 1 14.23 -13.36 -10.98
CA MET A 1 14.48 -12.23 -10.06
C MET A 1 15.17 -12.78 -8.81
N LYS A 2 16.25 -12.13 -8.33
CA LYS A 2 16.83 -12.51 -7.03
C LYS A 2 15.79 -12.27 -5.92
N PRO A 3 15.67 -13.18 -4.92
CA PRO A 3 14.75 -12.97 -3.80
C PRO A 3 15.11 -11.67 -3.08
N ARG A 4 14.10 -10.88 -2.73
CA ARG A 4 14.31 -9.67 -1.92
C ARG A 4 14.83 -10.07 -0.54
N LYS A 5 15.75 -9.28 0.00
CA LYS A 5 16.31 -9.49 1.34
C LYS A 5 15.43 -8.90 2.45
N PHE A 6 14.32 -8.28 2.12
CA PHE A 6 13.42 -7.60 3.05
C PHE A 6 11.96 -7.92 2.73
N THR A 7 11.10 -7.78 3.72
CA THR A 7 9.65 -7.95 3.62
C THR A 7 8.98 -6.59 3.41
N LEU A 8 8.23 -6.45 2.33
CA LEU A 8 7.49 -5.24 1.98
C LEU A 8 6.01 -5.39 2.34
N LEU A 9 5.52 -4.50 3.20
CA LEU A 9 4.14 -4.48 3.68
C LEU A 9 3.48 -3.14 3.33
N SER A 10 2.19 -3.15 3.04
CA SER A 10 1.43 -1.91 2.85
C SER A 10 0.07 -1.99 3.52
N PHE A 11 -0.39 -0.85 4.07
CA PHE A 11 -1.69 -0.69 4.71
C PHE A 11 -2.49 0.38 3.99
N SER A 12 -3.63 0.00 3.42
CA SER A 12 -4.56 0.88 2.73
C SER A 12 -5.96 0.81 3.37
N GLY A 13 -6.82 1.75 3.04
CA GLY A 13 -8.20 1.79 3.52
C GLY A 13 -8.70 3.21 3.75
N ILE A 14 -10.00 3.36 3.99
CA ILE A 14 -10.64 4.65 4.23
C ILE A 14 -10.09 5.34 5.50
N ASP A 15 -10.27 6.64 5.60
CA ASP A 15 -9.90 7.38 6.80
C ASP A 15 -10.81 6.96 7.96
N GLY A 16 -10.22 6.76 9.14
CA GLY A 16 -10.92 6.16 10.28
C GLY A 16 -10.97 4.63 10.30
N ALA A 17 -10.36 3.91 9.33
CA ALA A 17 -10.32 2.44 9.32
C ALA A 17 -9.36 1.82 10.37
N GLY A 18 -8.56 2.63 11.08
CA GLY A 18 -7.64 2.14 12.11
C GLY A 18 -6.24 1.77 11.60
N LYS A 19 -5.86 2.22 10.40
CA LYS A 19 -4.53 1.95 9.81
C LYS A 19 -3.37 2.30 10.74
N SER A 20 -3.34 3.53 11.25
CA SER A 20 -2.24 4.01 12.11
C SER A 20 -2.09 3.12 13.36
N SER A 21 -3.20 2.75 14.00
CA SER A 21 -3.15 1.87 15.17
C SER A 21 -2.61 0.47 14.85
N GLN A 22 -2.91 -0.07 13.66
CA GLN A 22 -2.36 -1.36 13.22
C GLN A 22 -0.87 -1.26 12.86
N ILE A 23 -0.47 -0.16 12.23
CA ILE A 23 0.94 0.09 11.92
C ILE A 23 1.73 0.24 13.22
N GLU A 24 1.25 1.04 14.19
CA GLU A 24 1.89 1.21 15.50
C GLU A 24 2.03 -0.13 16.24
N ALA A 25 0.96 -0.95 16.26
CA ALA A 25 1.01 -2.26 16.89
C ALA A 25 2.03 -3.19 16.22
N LEU A 26 2.14 -3.14 14.89
CA LEU A 26 3.12 -3.90 14.12
C LEU A 26 4.54 -3.42 14.41
N LEU A 27 4.79 -2.10 14.39
CA LEU A 27 6.10 -1.52 14.65
C LEU A 27 6.59 -1.86 16.06
N SER A 28 5.73 -1.70 17.09
CA SER A 28 6.05 -2.08 18.48
C SER A 28 6.41 -3.56 18.59
N GLN A 29 5.73 -4.43 17.85
CA GLN A 29 6.04 -5.86 17.83
C GLN A 29 7.40 -6.13 17.19
N LEU A 30 7.70 -5.51 16.03
CA LEU A 30 8.98 -5.70 15.34
C LEU A 30 10.14 -5.18 16.17
N GLU A 31 9.97 -4.02 16.83
CA GLU A 31 10.95 -3.45 17.76
C GLU A 31 11.22 -4.39 18.94
N HIS A 32 10.16 -4.93 19.55
CA HIS A 32 10.30 -5.92 20.64
C HIS A 32 11.07 -7.16 20.20
N CYS A 33 10.91 -7.58 18.96
CA CYS A 33 11.65 -8.66 18.33
C CYS A 33 13.04 -8.25 17.82
N ARG A 34 13.47 -7.01 18.02
CA ARG A 34 14.74 -6.42 17.51
C ARG A 34 14.92 -6.56 16.00
N ARG A 35 13.83 -6.47 15.24
CA ARG A 35 13.85 -6.53 13.78
C ARG A 35 13.91 -5.12 13.21
N GLY A 36 14.83 -4.89 12.29
CA GLY A 36 14.96 -3.60 11.60
C GLY A 36 13.74 -3.30 10.74
N CYS A 37 13.05 -2.17 11.01
CA CYS A 37 11.87 -1.74 10.30
C CYS A 37 11.96 -0.28 9.86
N ALA A 38 11.58 0.02 8.62
CA ALA A 38 11.41 1.37 8.12
C ALA A 38 9.95 1.61 7.76
N LEU A 39 9.39 2.72 8.27
CA LEU A 39 8.04 3.19 7.95
C LEU A 39 8.12 4.33 6.94
N TYR A 40 7.33 4.23 5.90
CA TYR A 40 7.16 5.26 4.87
C TYR A 40 5.69 5.64 4.72
N SER A 41 5.44 6.93 4.49
CA SER A 41 4.14 7.43 4.05
C SER A 41 4.15 7.61 2.54
N PHE A 42 3.19 7.04 1.84
CA PHE A 42 3.14 7.17 0.37
C PHE A 42 3.05 8.63 -0.06
N TRP A 43 2.27 9.45 0.66
CA TRP A 43 2.05 10.85 0.32
C TRP A 43 3.26 11.75 0.58
N ASP A 44 4.03 11.47 1.64
CA ASP A 44 5.14 12.32 2.05
C ASP A 44 6.46 11.89 1.40
N ASP A 45 6.66 10.58 1.25
CA ASP A 45 7.95 10.02 0.84
C ASP A 45 8.00 9.63 -0.64
N VAL A 46 6.84 9.32 -1.26
CA VAL A 46 6.79 8.79 -2.64
C VAL A 46 6.21 9.78 -3.62
N VAL A 47 5.11 10.47 -3.27
CA VAL A 47 4.41 11.33 -4.23
C VAL A 47 5.29 12.49 -4.68
N ALA A 48 5.76 12.40 -5.92
CA ALA A 48 6.57 13.44 -6.51
C ALA A 48 5.77 14.76 -6.59
N PHE A 49 6.41 15.86 -6.16
CA PHE A 49 5.80 17.20 -6.18
C PHE A 49 4.49 17.33 -5.36
N SER A 50 4.33 16.58 -4.26
CA SER A 50 3.12 16.59 -3.41
C SER A 50 2.64 18.00 -3.08
N ARG A 51 3.55 18.89 -2.65
CA ARG A 51 3.25 20.31 -2.35
C ARG A 51 2.78 21.11 -3.56
N TYR A 52 3.30 20.83 -4.76
CA TYR A 52 2.87 21.50 -5.99
C TYR A 52 1.52 20.95 -6.49
N ARG A 53 1.30 19.64 -6.35
CA ARG A 53 0.02 19.00 -6.70
C ARG A 53 -1.11 19.54 -5.83
N GLU A 54 -0.88 19.69 -4.53
CA GLU A 54 -1.86 20.27 -3.61
C GLU A 54 -2.20 21.72 -4.01
N ARG A 55 -1.21 22.57 -4.25
CA ARG A 55 -1.40 23.97 -4.67
C ARG A 55 -2.11 24.08 -6.02
N LEU A 56 -1.76 23.25 -6.99
CA LEU A 56 -2.39 23.21 -8.31
C LEU A 56 -3.84 22.72 -8.23
N SER A 57 -4.10 21.67 -7.45
CA SER A 57 -5.46 21.16 -7.26
C SER A 57 -6.37 22.20 -6.62
N LEU A 58 -5.89 22.89 -5.59
CA LEU A 58 -6.62 23.97 -4.93
C LEU A 58 -6.90 25.15 -5.87
N ARG A 59 -5.91 25.53 -6.71
CA ARG A 59 -6.03 26.69 -7.61
C ARG A 59 -6.95 26.41 -8.82
N TRP A 60 -6.94 25.17 -9.33
CA TRP A 60 -7.71 24.82 -10.54
C TRP A 60 -9.11 24.28 -10.23
N PHE A 61 -9.31 23.65 -9.09
CA PHE A 61 -10.62 23.04 -8.76
C PHE A 61 -11.45 23.81 -7.75
N LYS A 62 -10.96 24.97 -7.25
CA LYS A 62 -11.62 25.70 -6.17
C LYS A 62 -12.05 24.79 -5.02
N GLY A 63 -11.24 23.76 -4.76
CA GLY A 63 -11.41 22.84 -3.64
C GLY A 63 -11.16 23.59 -2.33
N GLU A 64 -11.90 23.25 -1.30
CA GLU A 64 -11.62 23.77 0.04
C GLU A 64 -10.32 23.13 0.53
N SER A 65 -9.35 23.96 0.92
CA SER A 65 -8.11 23.52 1.54
C SER A 65 -8.36 23.14 3.00
N GLY A 66 -7.80 22.01 3.42
CA GLY A 66 -7.76 21.65 4.84
C GLY A 66 -8.41 20.30 5.15
N ILE A 67 -8.22 19.91 6.40
CA ILE A 67 -8.87 18.74 7.00
C ILE A 67 -10.27 19.17 7.41
N GLY A 68 -11.31 18.44 6.98
CA GLY A 68 -12.69 18.70 7.37
C GLY A 68 -12.86 18.70 8.90
N ARG A 69 -13.77 19.54 9.40
CA ARG A 69 -14.17 19.55 10.80
C ARG A 69 -15.54 18.89 10.95
N PRO A 70 -15.89 18.38 12.14
CA PRO A 70 -17.22 17.79 12.39
C PRO A 70 -18.38 18.68 11.95
N ASP A 71 -18.22 20.01 12.16
CA ASP A 71 -19.23 21.01 11.84
C ASP A 71 -19.24 21.42 10.35
N ARG A 72 -18.16 21.13 9.63
CA ARG A 72 -18.01 21.49 8.22
C ARG A 72 -17.15 20.46 7.47
N PRO A 73 -17.77 19.34 7.03
CA PRO A 73 -17.05 18.33 6.25
C PRO A 73 -16.64 18.89 4.89
N VAL A 74 -15.37 18.64 4.49
CA VAL A 74 -14.82 19.15 3.23
C VAL A 74 -15.34 18.34 2.05
N ALA A 75 -15.95 19.02 1.08
CA ALA A 75 -16.32 18.39 -0.18
C ALA A 75 -15.09 18.29 -1.11
N ARG A 76 -14.46 17.12 -1.17
CA ARG A 76 -13.36 16.83 -2.09
C ARG A 76 -13.85 16.71 -3.52
N ARG A 77 -14.05 17.85 -4.19
CA ARG A 77 -14.42 17.91 -5.62
C ARG A 77 -13.27 17.49 -6.54
N ASP A 78 -12.04 17.61 -6.09
CA ASP A 78 -10.79 17.24 -6.80
C ASP A 78 -10.71 15.74 -7.12
N LYS A 79 -11.25 14.88 -6.24
CA LYS A 79 -11.26 13.41 -6.47
C LYS A 79 -12.32 12.94 -7.47
N ASN A 80 -13.37 13.74 -7.69
CA ASN A 80 -14.50 13.38 -8.57
C ASN A 80 -14.47 14.07 -9.95
N VAL A 81 -13.31 14.60 -10.36
CA VAL A 81 -13.21 15.26 -11.67
C VAL A 81 -13.17 14.21 -12.77
N THR A 82 -14.24 14.16 -13.57
CA THR A 82 -14.42 13.23 -14.70
C THR A 82 -13.89 13.80 -16.03
N SER A 83 -13.20 14.92 -16.01
CA SER A 83 -12.66 15.53 -17.22
C SER A 83 -11.56 14.66 -17.85
N TRP A 84 -11.66 14.36 -19.15
CA TRP A 84 -10.77 13.46 -19.86
C TRP A 84 -9.28 13.90 -19.82
N TYR A 85 -9.00 15.21 -19.92
CA TYR A 85 -7.63 15.73 -19.85
C TYR A 85 -7.03 15.56 -18.45
N MET A 86 -7.85 15.67 -17.40
CA MET A 86 -7.40 15.42 -16.03
C MET A 86 -7.09 13.94 -15.79
N LEU A 87 -7.82 13.04 -16.45
CA LEU A 87 -7.48 11.62 -16.41
C LEU A 87 -6.08 11.38 -16.97
N TRP A 88 -5.72 11.95 -18.11
CA TRP A 88 -4.38 11.83 -18.70
C TRP A 88 -3.29 12.39 -17.80
N ILE A 89 -3.52 13.55 -17.19
CA ILE A 89 -2.57 14.13 -16.21
C ILE A 89 -2.37 13.18 -15.04
N ARG A 90 -3.45 12.61 -14.47
CA ARG A 90 -3.35 11.63 -13.38
C ARG A 90 -2.59 10.38 -13.80
N LEU A 91 -2.91 9.82 -14.95
CA LEU A 91 -2.21 8.64 -15.45
C LEU A 91 -0.69 8.90 -15.59
N PHE A 92 -0.30 10.04 -16.13
CA PHE A 92 1.11 10.44 -16.23
C PHE A 92 1.76 10.58 -14.84
N LEU A 93 1.10 11.27 -13.92
CA LEU A 93 1.62 11.46 -12.57
C LEU A 93 1.77 10.14 -11.82
N TYR A 94 0.81 9.21 -11.95
CA TYR A 94 0.89 7.89 -11.32
C TYR A 94 2.00 7.02 -11.92
N ALA A 95 2.32 7.18 -13.21
CA ALA A 95 3.50 6.55 -13.78
C ALA A 95 4.79 7.10 -13.15
N CYS A 96 4.91 8.43 -13.00
CA CYS A 96 6.06 9.04 -12.31
C CYS A 96 6.19 8.57 -10.86
N ASP A 97 5.07 8.52 -10.12
CA ASP A 97 5.04 8.03 -8.74
C ASP A 97 5.44 6.56 -8.65
N SER A 98 5.07 5.74 -9.64
CA SER A 98 5.48 4.33 -9.71
C SER A 98 6.99 4.15 -9.82
N PHE A 99 7.66 4.98 -10.62
CA PHE A 99 9.13 4.98 -10.72
C PHE A 99 9.77 5.44 -9.41
N HIS A 100 9.26 6.52 -8.81
CA HIS A 100 9.79 7.01 -7.55
C HIS A 100 9.57 6.01 -6.42
N LEU A 101 8.39 5.39 -6.34
CA LEU A 101 8.09 4.31 -5.41
C LEU A 101 9.11 3.16 -5.51
N SER A 102 9.44 2.76 -6.74
CA SER A 102 10.43 1.70 -6.97
C SER A 102 11.80 2.07 -6.42
N ALA A 103 12.22 3.34 -6.59
CA ALA A 103 13.49 3.83 -6.05
C ALA A 103 13.47 3.89 -4.51
N VAL A 104 12.37 4.37 -3.91
CA VAL A 104 12.21 4.43 -2.44
C VAL A 104 12.24 3.03 -1.85
N VAL A 105 11.46 2.09 -2.38
CA VAL A 105 11.42 0.70 -1.92
C VAL A 105 12.79 0.03 -2.05
N TRP A 106 13.51 0.27 -3.15
CA TRP A 106 14.84 -0.29 -3.35
C TRP A 106 15.83 0.23 -2.30
N ARG A 107 15.83 1.55 -2.02
CA ARG A 107 16.69 2.16 -0.99
C ARG A 107 16.35 1.63 0.40
N ALA A 108 15.07 1.69 0.77
CA ALA A 108 14.59 1.23 2.07
C ALA A 108 14.99 -0.22 2.37
N GLY A 109 14.95 -1.08 1.37
CA GLY A 109 15.31 -2.49 1.49
C GLY A 109 16.82 -2.77 1.61
N GLN A 110 17.70 -1.75 1.49
CA GLN A 110 19.13 -1.92 1.76
C GLN A 110 19.42 -1.97 3.26
N ASP A 111 18.66 -1.18 4.04
CA ASP A 111 18.98 -0.90 5.44
C ASP A 111 17.98 -1.53 6.43
N SER A 112 16.88 -2.13 5.92
CA SER A 112 15.79 -2.63 6.77
C SER A 112 15.35 -4.04 6.38
N GLU A 113 14.99 -4.85 7.39
CA GLU A 113 14.39 -6.17 7.18
C GLU A 113 12.90 -6.08 6.81
N PHE A 114 12.22 -5.09 7.35
CA PHE A 114 10.82 -4.79 7.08
C PHE A 114 10.68 -3.36 6.55
N VAL A 115 9.96 -3.22 5.45
CA VAL A 115 9.58 -1.92 4.88
C VAL A 115 8.06 -1.86 4.91
N VAL A 116 7.53 -0.94 5.72
CA VAL A 116 6.10 -0.76 5.93
C VAL A 116 5.67 0.55 5.31
N PHE A 117 4.61 0.51 4.51
CA PHE A 117 3.99 1.70 3.92
C PHE A 117 2.64 2.00 4.56
N ASP A 118 2.50 3.21 5.12
CA ASP A 118 1.19 3.81 5.37
C ASP A 118 0.69 4.39 4.06
N ARG A 119 -0.30 3.73 3.47
CA ARG A 119 -0.79 3.87 2.11
C ARG A 119 0.25 3.40 1.06
N TYR A 120 -0.26 3.09 -0.10
CA TYR A 120 0.53 2.65 -1.23
C TYR A 120 -0.09 3.21 -2.51
N ILE A 121 0.50 2.95 -3.67
CA ILE A 121 -0.07 3.42 -4.93
C ILE A 121 -1.52 2.95 -5.16
N TYR A 122 -1.95 1.90 -4.48
CA TYR A 122 -3.34 1.42 -4.54
C TYR A 122 -4.36 2.49 -4.12
N ASP A 123 -3.99 3.36 -3.19
CA ASP A 123 -4.82 4.48 -2.72
C ASP A 123 -5.06 5.52 -3.83
N GLU A 124 -4.07 5.71 -4.72
CA GLU A 124 -4.22 6.54 -5.92
C GLU A 124 -5.04 5.82 -7.00
N LEU A 125 -4.74 4.55 -7.24
CA LEU A 125 -5.41 3.77 -8.27
C LEU A 125 -6.90 3.54 -7.96
N ALA A 126 -7.29 3.52 -6.68
CA ALA A 126 -8.68 3.47 -6.26
C ALA A 126 -9.52 4.67 -6.76
N ASN A 127 -8.88 5.81 -7.03
CA ASN A 127 -9.55 7.00 -7.56
C ASN A 127 -9.78 6.95 -9.08
N LEU A 128 -9.29 5.92 -9.77
CA LEU A 128 -9.46 5.76 -11.22
C LEU A 128 -10.79 5.04 -11.55
N PRO A 129 -11.44 5.41 -12.66
CA PRO A 129 -12.69 4.79 -13.09
C PRO A 129 -12.45 3.39 -13.69
N LEU A 130 -12.29 2.39 -12.83
CA LEU A 130 -11.99 0.99 -13.20
C LEU A 130 -13.09 0.30 -14.04
N GLN A 131 -14.26 0.92 -14.22
CA GLN A 131 -15.29 0.43 -15.13
C GLN A 131 -14.85 0.47 -16.60
N TYR A 132 -13.94 1.37 -16.97
CA TYR A 132 -13.43 1.49 -18.34
C TYR A 132 -12.26 0.54 -18.59
N TRP A 133 -12.35 -0.28 -19.64
CA TRP A 133 -11.34 -1.28 -19.97
C TRP A 133 -9.94 -0.68 -20.24
N PRO A 134 -9.76 0.50 -20.90
CA PRO A 134 -8.42 1.05 -21.10
C PRO A 134 -7.74 1.42 -19.77
N VAL A 135 -8.52 1.94 -18.80
CA VAL A 135 -8.03 2.26 -17.46
C VAL A 135 -7.60 0.99 -16.74
N ARG A 136 -8.36 -0.09 -16.87
CA ARG A 136 -7.98 -1.40 -16.30
C ARG A 136 -6.68 -1.94 -16.88
N VAL A 137 -6.48 -1.80 -18.20
CA VAL A 137 -5.21 -2.20 -18.85
C VAL A 137 -4.06 -1.36 -18.32
N TYR A 138 -4.22 -0.05 -18.25
CA TYR A 138 -3.22 0.86 -17.68
C TYR A 138 -2.86 0.47 -16.24
N VAL A 139 -3.86 0.27 -15.37
CA VAL A 139 -3.63 -0.14 -13.97
C VAL A 139 -2.88 -1.47 -13.89
N ARG A 140 -3.21 -2.46 -14.73
CA ARG A 140 -2.47 -3.72 -14.80
C ARG A 140 -1.01 -3.51 -15.17
N LEU A 141 -0.74 -2.67 -16.16
CA LEU A 141 0.63 -2.35 -16.57
C LEU A 141 1.41 -1.68 -15.44
N LEU A 142 0.81 -0.71 -14.74
CA LEU A 142 1.45 -0.09 -13.56
C LEU A 142 1.73 -1.11 -12.47
N LEU A 143 0.77 -1.98 -12.14
CA LEU A 143 0.94 -3.01 -11.12
C LEU A 143 2.04 -4.03 -11.46
N CYS A 144 2.35 -4.21 -12.75
CA CYS A 144 3.49 -5.04 -13.17
C CYS A 144 4.84 -4.32 -13.02
N LEU A 145 4.85 -2.99 -13.04
CA LEU A 145 6.08 -2.19 -12.99
C LEU A 145 6.51 -1.81 -11.57
N ILE A 146 5.57 -1.75 -10.64
CA ILE A 146 5.85 -1.38 -9.23
C ILE A 146 6.33 -2.58 -8.42
N PRO A 147 7.11 -2.35 -7.34
CA PRO A 147 7.41 -3.38 -6.36
C PRO A 147 6.11 -3.86 -5.71
N LYS A 148 5.74 -5.11 -5.93
CA LYS A 148 4.56 -5.69 -5.28
C LYS A 148 4.87 -5.94 -3.80
N PRO A 149 4.05 -5.47 -2.84
CA PRO A 149 4.17 -5.86 -1.45
C PRO A 149 4.03 -7.36 -1.26
N ASP A 150 4.75 -7.93 -0.31
CA ASP A 150 4.63 -9.33 0.07
C ASP A 150 3.25 -9.59 0.69
N VAL A 151 2.74 -8.60 1.48
CA VAL A 151 1.33 -8.49 1.81
C VAL A 151 0.89 -7.03 1.68
N ALA A 152 -0.17 -6.82 0.90
CA ALA A 152 -0.90 -5.56 0.87
C ALA A 152 -2.20 -5.73 1.66
N PHE A 153 -2.31 -5.06 2.79
CA PHE A 153 -3.52 -5.09 3.62
C PHE A 153 -4.48 -3.97 3.21
N LEU A 154 -5.74 -4.32 3.00
CA LEU A 154 -6.84 -3.36 3.00
C LEU A 154 -7.62 -3.51 4.30
N LEU A 155 -7.56 -2.50 5.15
CA LEU A 155 -8.41 -2.42 6.34
C LEU A 155 -9.79 -1.93 5.91
N ASP A 156 -10.74 -2.85 5.88
CA ASP A 156 -12.14 -2.49 5.64
C ASP A 156 -12.77 -2.00 6.95
N ALA A 157 -13.59 -0.97 6.87
CA ALA A 157 -14.34 -0.43 7.99
C ALA A 157 -15.73 -0.03 7.54
N ARG A 158 -16.70 -0.12 8.44
CA ARG A 158 -18.03 0.40 8.16
C ARG A 158 -17.95 1.92 8.02
N PRO A 159 -18.51 2.50 6.96
CA PRO A 159 -18.44 3.94 6.73
C PRO A 159 -18.94 4.77 7.89
N GLU A 160 -20.01 4.30 8.55
CA GLU A 160 -20.63 4.93 9.72
C GLU A 160 -19.65 5.02 10.89
N ASP A 161 -18.96 3.91 11.20
CA ASP A 161 -17.97 3.82 12.26
C ASP A 161 -16.72 4.64 11.94
N ALA A 162 -16.32 4.68 10.68
CA ALA A 162 -15.19 5.46 10.21
C ALA A 162 -15.44 6.96 10.34
N VAL A 163 -16.63 7.43 9.92
CA VAL A 163 -17.06 8.83 10.07
C VAL A 163 -17.21 9.21 11.56
N ALA A 164 -17.75 8.31 12.39
CA ALA A 164 -17.84 8.56 13.83
C ALA A 164 -16.47 8.76 14.49
N ARG A 165 -15.45 8.03 14.05
CA ARG A 165 -14.06 8.17 14.55
C ARG A 165 -13.33 9.38 13.97
N LYS A 166 -13.60 9.70 12.68
CA LYS A 166 -12.90 10.75 11.95
C LYS A 166 -13.88 11.49 11.02
N PRO A 167 -14.64 12.47 11.53
CA PRO A 167 -15.72 13.14 10.79
C PRO A 167 -15.19 14.23 9.83
N GLU A 168 -14.26 13.89 8.95
CA GLU A 168 -13.64 14.82 8.01
C GLU A 168 -14.42 14.93 6.69
N TYR A 169 -15.17 13.88 6.34
CA TYR A 169 -15.86 13.76 5.06
C TYR A 169 -17.32 13.34 5.23
N PRO A 170 -18.20 13.73 4.28
CA PRO A 170 -19.58 13.26 4.26
C PRO A 170 -19.65 11.73 4.14
N LEU A 171 -20.62 11.11 4.81
CA LEU A 171 -20.80 9.66 4.82
C LEU A 171 -20.90 9.06 3.41
N GLU A 172 -21.59 9.73 2.50
CA GLU A 172 -21.73 9.27 1.12
C GLU A 172 -20.40 9.25 0.35
N PHE A 173 -19.51 10.19 0.65
CA PHE A 173 -18.16 10.18 0.11
C PHE A 173 -17.35 8.99 0.66
N VAL A 174 -17.46 8.72 1.96
CA VAL A 174 -16.76 7.61 2.61
C VAL A 174 -17.25 6.25 2.08
N ARG A 175 -18.56 6.10 1.84
CA ARG A 175 -19.13 4.90 1.21
C ARG A 175 -18.56 4.66 -0.19
N ARG A 176 -18.58 5.65 -1.08
CA ARG A 176 -17.99 5.52 -2.43
C ARG A 176 -16.50 5.22 -2.39
N ASN A 177 -15.80 5.84 -1.45
CA ASN A 177 -14.36 5.61 -1.30
C ASN A 177 -14.08 4.17 -0.85
N ARG A 178 -14.87 3.64 0.10
CA ARG A 178 -14.80 2.21 0.50
C ARG A 178 -15.00 1.29 -0.69
N ASP A 179 -16.04 1.52 -1.50
CA ASP A 179 -16.32 0.68 -2.68
C ASP A 179 -15.17 0.71 -3.68
N ALA A 180 -14.55 1.88 -3.88
CA ALA A 180 -13.38 2.03 -4.72
C ALA A 180 -12.17 1.25 -4.17
N TYR A 181 -11.94 1.26 -2.86
CA TYR A 181 -10.90 0.44 -2.22
C TYR A 181 -11.16 -1.06 -2.36
N LEU A 182 -12.39 -1.52 -2.21
CA LEU A 182 -12.74 -2.94 -2.39
C LEU A 182 -12.55 -3.37 -3.85
N ALA A 183 -12.89 -2.50 -4.80
CA ALA A 183 -12.65 -2.76 -6.22
C ALA A 183 -11.17 -2.90 -6.54
N ILE A 184 -10.31 -1.98 -6.08
CA ILE A 184 -8.87 -2.07 -6.31
C ILE A 184 -8.24 -3.24 -5.56
N ALA A 185 -8.72 -3.56 -4.36
CA ALA A 185 -8.24 -4.70 -3.59
C ALA A 185 -8.44 -6.03 -4.33
N THR A 186 -9.63 -6.23 -4.89
CA THR A 186 -9.93 -7.39 -5.74
C THR A 186 -9.02 -7.42 -6.98
N PHE A 187 -8.82 -6.26 -7.60
CA PHE A 187 -8.03 -6.15 -8.83
C PHE A 187 -6.53 -6.38 -8.61
N ALA A 188 -5.99 -5.90 -7.49
CA ALA A 188 -4.57 -6.00 -7.12
C ALA A 188 -4.25 -7.24 -6.28
N GLY A 189 -5.26 -8.01 -5.84
CA GLY A 189 -5.07 -9.18 -4.98
C GLY A 189 -4.60 -8.82 -3.58
N MET A 190 -5.19 -7.77 -2.98
CA MET A 190 -4.89 -7.36 -1.61
C MET A 190 -5.58 -8.26 -0.59
N SER A 191 -4.99 -8.38 0.59
CA SER A 191 -5.59 -9.05 1.74
C SER A 191 -6.58 -8.11 2.42
N VAL A 192 -7.88 -8.35 2.24
CA VAL A 192 -8.93 -7.55 2.87
C VAL A 192 -9.15 -8.04 4.29
N LEU A 193 -8.93 -7.15 5.27
CA LEU A 193 -9.22 -7.38 6.68
C LEU A 193 -10.62 -6.81 6.98
N PRO A 194 -11.59 -7.66 7.35
CA PRO A 194 -12.96 -7.22 7.61
C PRO A 194 -13.04 -6.28 8.82
N PRO A 195 -14.14 -5.51 8.96
CA PRO A 195 -14.37 -4.71 10.15
C PRO A 195 -14.35 -5.59 11.41
N ALA A 196 -13.38 -5.36 12.27
CA ALA A 196 -13.15 -6.12 13.50
C ALA A 196 -12.55 -5.23 14.59
N SER A 197 -12.41 -5.76 15.80
CA SER A 197 -11.70 -5.06 16.87
C SER A 197 -10.22 -4.89 16.55
N LEU A 198 -9.55 -3.95 17.23
CA LEU A 198 -8.10 -3.74 17.07
C LEU A 198 -7.32 -5.05 17.32
N VAL A 199 -7.70 -5.80 18.34
CA VAL A 199 -7.02 -7.06 18.74
C VAL A 199 -7.17 -8.12 17.65
N GLU A 200 -8.37 -8.35 17.15
CA GLU A 200 -8.65 -9.33 16.08
C GLU A 200 -7.92 -8.99 14.79
N THR A 201 -7.93 -7.70 14.42
CA THR A 201 -7.22 -7.23 13.24
C THR A 201 -5.71 -7.42 13.40
N THR A 202 -5.14 -7.08 14.57
CA THR A 202 -3.72 -7.33 14.87
C THR A 202 -3.37 -8.82 14.79
N GLN A 203 -4.25 -9.69 15.29
CA GLN A 203 -4.04 -11.14 15.18
C GLN A 203 -4.04 -11.61 13.73
N SER A 204 -4.94 -11.08 12.90
CA SER A 204 -4.99 -11.39 11.46
C SER A 204 -3.72 -10.95 10.74
N VAL A 205 -3.21 -9.77 11.03
CA VAL A 205 -1.92 -9.27 10.51
C VAL A 205 -0.77 -10.18 10.93
N ARG A 206 -0.69 -10.57 12.21
CA ARG A 206 0.32 -11.51 12.72
C ARG A 206 0.27 -12.87 12.02
N THR A 207 -0.92 -13.40 11.83
CA THR A 207 -1.12 -14.69 11.14
C THR A 207 -0.63 -14.61 9.69
N ALA A 208 -0.94 -13.54 8.98
CA ALA A 208 -0.45 -13.34 7.62
C ALA A 208 1.09 -13.28 7.57
N LEU A 209 1.73 -12.55 8.49
CA LEU A 209 3.18 -12.46 8.57
C LEU A 209 3.85 -13.80 8.92
N SER A 210 3.28 -14.56 9.86
CA SER A 210 3.81 -15.89 10.23
C SER A 210 3.74 -16.88 9.05
N THR A 211 2.72 -16.77 8.23
CA THR A 211 2.55 -17.57 7.01
C THR A 211 3.60 -17.22 5.96
N LEU A 212 3.94 -15.93 5.81
CA LEU A 212 5.03 -15.49 4.92
C LEU A 212 6.37 -16.02 5.36
N ASN A 213 6.72 -15.88 6.66
CA ASN A 213 8.00 -16.37 7.18
C ASN A 213 8.14 -17.88 6.96
N ARG A 214 7.10 -18.65 7.24
CA ARG A 214 7.09 -20.10 7.03
C ARG A 214 7.28 -20.47 5.55
N LYS A 215 6.64 -19.72 4.64
CA LYS A 215 6.79 -19.93 3.21
C LYS A 215 8.23 -19.64 2.75
N ALA A 216 8.82 -18.54 3.21
CA ALA A 216 10.20 -18.19 2.91
C ALA A 216 11.19 -19.25 3.42
N GLU A 217 10.97 -19.79 4.62
CA GLU A 217 11.77 -20.90 5.17
C GLU A 217 11.63 -22.19 4.34
N CYS A 218 10.42 -22.55 3.93
CA CYS A 218 10.19 -23.70 3.07
C CYS A 218 10.87 -23.55 1.70
N GLU A 219 10.80 -22.36 1.09
CA GLU A 219 11.47 -22.09 -0.19
C GLU A 219 13.00 -22.14 -0.06
N ALA A 220 13.55 -21.65 1.05
CA ALA A 220 14.98 -21.73 1.34
C ALA A 220 15.48 -23.18 1.54
N LEU A 221 14.65 -24.04 2.10
CA LEU A 221 14.95 -25.47 2.30
C LEU A 221 14.78 -26.31 1.03
N SER A 222 13.93 -25.89 0.11
CA SER A 222 13.65 -26.59 -1.15
C SER A 222 14.56 -26.17 -2.32
N GLY A 223 15.43 -25.18 -2.12
CA GLY A 223 16.43 -24.78 -3.12
C GLY A 223 17.40 -25.93 -3.45
N PRO A 224 17.97 -25.99 -4.67
CA PRO A 224 18.88 -27.07 -5.07
C PRO A 224 20.07 -27.11 -4.11
N ARG A 225 20.20 -28.19 -3.34
CA ARG A 225 21.40 -28.49 -2.57
C ARG A 225 22.55 -28.67 -3.56
N ALA A 226 23.47 -27.72 -3.62
CA ALA A 226 24.73 -27.93 -4.29
C ALA A 226 25.43 -29.09 -3.57
N PHE A 227 25.44 -30.27 -4.17
CA PHE A 227 26.27 -31.36 -3.70
C PHE A 227 27.71 -30.89 -3.78
N PRO A 228 28.51 -31.00 -2.70
CA PRO A 228 29.95 -30.77 -2.79
C PRO A 228 30.48 -31.80 -3.78
N ALA A 229 31.16 -31.30 -4.82
CA ALA A 229 31.86 -32.18 -5.76
C ALA A 229 32.87 -33.03 -4.93
N SER A 230 32.66 -34.34 -4.96
CA SER A 230 33.58 -35.34 -4.41
C SER A 230 34.94 -35.14 -5.09
N SER A 231 35.95 -34.72 -4.31
CA SER A 231 37.34 -34.72 -4.71
C SER A 231 37.76 -36.19 -4.90
N ALA A 232 37.75 -36.64 -6.13
CA ALA A 232 38.37 -37.90 -6.52
C ALA A 232 39.87 -37.80 -6.29
N THR A 233 40.33 -38.37 -5.22
CA THR A 233 41.74 -38.63 -4.97
C THR A 233 42.21 -39.73 -5.91
N THR A 234 43.06 -39.39 -6.86
CA THR A 234 43.74 -40.36 -7.73
C THR A 234 44.86 -40.99 -6.91
N PRO A 235 44.93 -42.31 -6.75
CA PRO A 235 46.10 -42.94 -6.18
C PRO A 235 47.22 -42.99 -7.25
N GLY A 236 48.33 -42.30 -6.97
CA GLY A 236 49.53 -42.43 -7.74
C GLY A 236 50.19 -43.80 -7.49
N GLY A 237 50.53 -44.46 -8.60
CA GLY A 237 51.47 -45.53 -8.65
C GLY A 237 52.85 -45.06 -9.09
#